data_72fe5d6ca87adbc8a81e07ab19c7665a
#
_entry.id   72fe5d6ca87adbc8a81e07ab19c7665a
#
_cell.length_a   1.000
_cell.length_b   1.000
_cell.length_c   1.000
_cell.angle_alpha   90.00
_cell.angle_beta   90.00
_cell.angle_gamma   90.00
#
_symmetry.space_group_name_H-M   'P 1'
#
loop_
_entity.id
_entity.type
_entity.pdbx_description
1 polymer ?
#
loop_
_entity_poly.entity_id
_entity_poly.type
_entity_poly.pdbx_seq_one_letter_code
_entity_poly.pdbx_strand_id
1 'polypeptide(L)' 'MAWERSVFSTMIQSVGHNEDEESPEMTIVFAKGGTYVYEGVPEDVADQGSRAPSVGQWFLSEIKGRYQFRKQ' A
#
# COMPACT_ATOMS: atom_id res chain seq x y z
N MET A 1 -10.68 -7.72 7.25
CA MET A 1 -10.17 -8.82 6.46
C MET A 1 -8.86 -8.44 5.80
N ALA A 2 -7.92 -9.35 5.72
CA ALA A 2 -6.60 -9.04 5.15
C ALA A 2 -6.49 -9.61 3.75
N TRP A 3 -5.84 -8.87 2.87
CA TRP A 3 -5.57 -9.36 1.52
C TRP A 3 -4.23 -8.82 1.06
N GLU A 4 -3.70 -9.46 0.04
CA GLU A 4 -2.45 -9.03 -0.59
C GLU A 4 -2.56 -9.32 -2.07
N ARG A 5 -2.14 -8.36 -2.90
CA ARG A 5 -2.22 -8.47 -4.35
C ARG A 5 -0.87 -8.13 -4.96
N SER A 6 -0.40 -9.01 -5.83
CA SER A 6 0.76 -8.69 -6.66
C SER A 6 0.34 -7.69 -7.72
N VAL A 7 1.21 -6.73 -8.00
CA VAL A 7 0.92 -5.69 -8.97
C VAL A 7 2.04 -5.60 -9.99
N PHE A 8 1.72 -5.05 -11.15
CA PHE A 8 2.71 -4.83 -12.20
C PHE A 8 3.24 -3.41 -12.06
N SER A 9 4.43 -3.29 -11.50
CA SER A 9 5.06 -1.99 -11.29
C SER A 9 6.57 -2.22 -11.20
N THR A 10 7.35 -1.27 -11.71
CA THR A 10 8.80 -1.35 -11.55
C THR A 10 9.20 -1.00 -10.13
N MET A 11 8.35 -0.31 -9.39
CA MET A 11 8.67 0.16 -8.05
C MET A 11 8.06 -0.71 -6.97
N ILE A 12 6.85 -1.20 -7.16
CA ILE A 12 6.09 -1.90 -6.13
C ILE A 12 5.81 -3.32 -6.56
N GLN A 13 6.09 -4.27 -5.67
CA GLN A 13 5.87 -5.68 -5.93
C GLN A 13 4.48 -6.11 -5.53
N SER A 14 3.99 -5.65 -4.38
CA SER A 14 2.66 -6.04 -3.92
C SER A 14 2.09 -4.96 -3.02
N VAL A 15 0.76 -4.97 -2.93
CA VAL A 15 -0.02 -4.11 -2.04
C VAL A 15 -0.88 -5.01 -1.18
N GLY A 16 -0.83 -4.81 0.13
CA GLY A 16 -1.65 -5.55 1.05
C GLY A 16 -2.45 -4.62 1.94
N HIS A 17 -3.49 -5.14 2.56
CA HIS A 17 -4.29 -4.35 3.48
C HIS A 17 -4.81 -5.23 4.60
N ASN A 18 -4.70 -4.72 5.80
CA ASN A 18 -5.24 -5.36 6.98
C ASN A 18 -6.25 -4.41 7.60
N GLU A 19 -7.51 -4.77 7.46
CA GLU A 19 -8.60 -3.93 7.95
C GLU A 19 -8.87 -4.26 9.40
N ASP A 20 -7.88 -3.94 10.24
CA ASP A 20 -8.06 -4.09 11.66
C ASP A 20 -8.97 -2.98 12.16
N GLU A 21 -9.83 -3.30 13.09
CA GLU A 21 -10.87 -2.39 13.54
C GLU A 21 -10.31 -1.12 14.16
N GLU A 22 -9.14 -1.20 14.76
CA GLU A 22 -8.60 -0.02 15.45
C GLU A 22 -7.71 0.82 14.57
N SER A 23 -6.99 0.17 13.65
CA SER A 23 -6.04 0.90 12.82
C SER A 23 -5.84 0.13 11.53
N PRO A 24 -6.60 0.46 10.49
CA PRO A 24 -6.38 -0.18 9.19
C PRO A 24 -4.98 0.15 8.68
N GLU A 25 -4.33 -0.83 8.08
CA GLU A 25 -2.96 -0.68 7.63
C GLU A 25 -2.82 -1.19 6.22
N MET A 26 -2.02 -0.48 5.43
CA MET A 26 -1.68 -0.90 4.09
C MET A 26 -0.20 -1.27 4.07
N THR A 27 0.11 -2.45 3.53
CA THR A 27 1.48 -2.93 3.43
C THR A 27 1.93 -2.81 1.99
N ILE A 28 3.06 -2.17 1.78
CA ILE A 28 3.68 -2.03 0.46
C ILE A 28 4.98 -2.80 0.47
N VAL A 29 5.11 -3.76 -0.43
CA VAL A 29 6.37 -4.46 -0.66
C VAL A 29 7.00 -3.83 -1.88
N PHE A 30 8.13 -3.16 -1.68
CA PHE A 30 8.85 -2.52 -2.78
C PHE A 30 9.76 -3.53 -3.46
N ALA A 31 9.90 -3.38 -4.77
CA ALA A 31 10.70 -4.32 -5.53
C ALA A 31 12.15 -4.33 -5.06
N LYS A 32 12.65 -3.20 -4.59
CA LYS A 32 14.04 -3.07 -4.17
C LYS A 32 14.24 -2.37 -2.84
N GLY A 33 13.20 -2.14 -2.10
CA GLY A 33 13.30 -1.31 -0.91
C GLY A 33 12.77 -1.92 0.38
N GLY A 34 12.36 -3.18 0.37
CA GLY A 34 11.82 -3.82 1.56
C GLY A 34 10.33 -3.58 1.72
N THR A 35 9.84 -3.79 2.92
CA THR A 35 8.41 -3.76 3.21
C THR A 35 8.10 -2.61 4.16
N TYR A 36 7.08 -1.84 3.84
CA TYR A 36 6.64 -0.71 4.65
C TYR A 36 5.16 -0.86 4.97
N VAL A 37 4.79 -0.47 6.19
CA VAL A 37 3.39 -0.47 6.62
C VAL A 37 2.95 0.98 6.79
N TYR A 38 1.89 1.36 6.09
CA TYR A 38 1.31 2.70 6.15
C TYR A 38 0.05 2.67 6.99
N GLU A 39 -0.01 3.52 8.00
CA GLU A 39 -1.04 3.47 9.03
C GLU A 39 -2.23 4.33 8.66
N GLY A 40 -3.42 3.83 8.97
CA GLY A 40 -4.64 4.58 8.80
C GLY A 40 -5.18 4.63 7.38
N VAL A 41 -4.66 3.81 6.49
CA VAL A 41 -5.11 3.81 5.09
C VAL A 41 -6.41 3.02 4.99
N PRO A 42 -7.51 3.65 4.53
CA PRO A 42 -8.77 2.92 4.35
C PRO A 42 -8.64 1.84 3.28
N GLU A 43 -9.46 0.81 3.43
CA GLU A 43 -9.41 -0.31 2.49
C GLU A 43 -9.71 0.11 1.06
N ASP A 44 -10.70 0.99 0.89
CA ASP A 44 -11.06 1.42 -0.46
C ASP A 44 -9.92 2.16 -1.15
N VAL A 45 -9.12 2.90 -0.40
CA VAL A 45 -7.96 3.58 -0.95
C VAL A 45 -6.92 2.56 -1.42
N ALA A 46 -6.65 1.55 -0.57
CA ALA A 46 -5.69 0.50 -0.93
C ALA A 46 -6.19 -0.31 -2.12
N ASP A 47 -7.49 -0.62 -2.15
CA ASP A 47 -8.09 -1.35 -3.26
C ASP A 47 -7.94 -0.59 -4.57
N GLN A 48 -8.28 0.69 -4.57
CA GLN A 48 -8.12 1.53 -5.75
C GLN A 48 -6.68 1.54 -6.24
N GLY A 49 -5.74 1.66 -5.29
CA GLY A 49 -4.35 1.75 -5.65
C GLY A 49 -3.83 0.48 -6.27
N SER A 50 -4.25 -0.67 -5.74
CA SER A 50 -3.80 -1.95 -6.28
C SER A 50 -4.33 -2.20 -7.69
N ARG A 51 -5.35 -1.44 -8.11
CA ARG A 51 -5.94 -1.55 -9.46
C ARG A 51 -5.59 -0.38 -10.35
N ALA A 52 -4.77 0.55 -9.88
CA ALA A 52 -4.45 1.75 -10.65
C ALA A 52 -3.65 1.40 -11.89
N PRO A 53 -3.82 2.15 -12.98
CA PRO A 53 -3.02 1.93 -14.18
C PRO A 53 -1.52 2.04 -13.92
N SER A 54 -1.14 2.89 -12.98
CA SER A 54 0.24 2.99 -12.53
C SER A 54 0.23 3.01 -11.01
N VAL A 55 0.54 1.85 -10.41
CA VAL A 55 0.54 1.72 -8.97
C VAL A 55 1.63 2.58 -8.35
N GLY A 56 2.78 2.69 -9.01
CA GLY A 56 3.86 3.54 -8.52
C GLY A 56 3.47 5.00 -8.47
N GLN A 57 2.82 5.51 -9.53
CA GLN A 57 2.36 6.89 -9.55
C GLN A 57 1.28 7.14 -8.50
N TRP A 58 0.36 6.20 -8.37
CA TRP A 58 -0.66 6.30 -7.35
C TRP A 58 -0.04 6.40 -5.96
N PHE A 59 0.95 5.55 -5.69
CA PHE A 59 1.62 5.56 -4.40
C PHE A 59 2.26 6.92 -4.12
N LEU A 60 2.97 7.45 -5.10
CA LEU A 60 3.68 8.72 -4.92
C LEU A 60 2.72 9.89 -4.69
N SER A 61 1.57 9.87 -5.35
CA SER A 61 0.64 11.00 -5.26
C SER A 61 -0.37 10.86 -4.12
N GLU A 62 -0.75 9.65 -3.75
CA GLU A 62 -1.86 9.47 -2.80
C GLU A 62 -1.40 8.97 -1.43
N ILE A 63 -0.26 8.34 -1.33
CA ILE A 63 0.16 7.70 -0.09
C ILE A 63 1.38 8.38 0.51
N LYS A 64 2.43 8.54 -0.28
CA LYS A 64 3.69 9.08 0.22
C LYS A 64 3.47 10.50 0.71
N GLY A 65 3.85 10.74 1.97
CA GLY A 65 3.70 12.05 2.57
C GLY A 65 2.32 12.33 3.13
N ARG A 66 1.37 11.43 2.97
CA ARG A 66 0.01 11.62 3.49
C ARG A 66 -0.31 10.72 4.67
N TYR A 67 0.38 9.59 4.79
CA TYR A 67 0.15 8.64 5.87
C TYR A 67 1.47 8.35 6.56
N GLN A 68 1.39 8.11 7.85
CA GLN A 68 2.58 7.71 8.59
C GLN A 68 2.91 6.27 8.27
N PHE A 69 4.18 5.93 8.37
CA PHE A 69 4.62 4.59 8.01
C PHE A 69 5.72 4.12 8.94
N ARG A 70 5.92 2.82 8.92
CA ARG A 70 7.08 2.21 9.58
C ARG A 70 7.64 1.14 8.65
N LYS A 71 8.95 0.97 8.67
CA LYS A 71 9.61 -0.06 7.88
C LYS A 71 9.64 -1.34 8.68
N GLN A 72 9.24 -2.42 8.02
CA GLN A 72 9.32 -3.74 8.63
C GLN A 72 10.69 -4.34 8.51
#